data_519c10c840a44dad297e4cebede35346
#
_entry.id   519c10c840a44dad297e4cebede35346
#
_cell.length_a   1.000
_cell.length_b   1.000
_cell.length_c   1.000
_cell.angle_alpha   90.00
_cell.angle_beta   90.00
_cell.angle_gamma   90.00
#
_symmetry.space_group_name_H-M   'P 1'
#
loop_
_entity.id
_entity.type
_entity.pdbx_description
1 polymer ?
#
loop_
_entity_poly.entity_id
_entity_poly.type
_entity_poly.pdbx_seq_one_letter_code
_entity_poly.pdbx_strand_id
1 'polypeptide(L)'
;MNFLEERIVKDGIVKSGNVLKVDSFLNHQMDIALMEEIGREFKRRFGHKTVTKVMTIEASGIGIAAFVAKEFGVPMVFAKKSKSINIDGDMYVAEVESFTHKNKNQVVVSKKFLHPEDHLLIIDDFLANGCALQGLISIAESAGATIEGLGIVIEKGFQIGGRVIRNLGYHLESLAIVDAMDAETGSITFRA
;
A
#
# COMPACT_ATOMS: atom_id res chain seq x y z
N MET A 1 18.38 -1.27 -12.40
CA MET A 1 16.89 -1.13 -12.24
C MET A 1 16.29 -2.52 -12.09
N ASN A 2 15.26 -2.63 -11.27
CA ASN A 2 14.45 -3.85 -11.15
C ASN A 2 13.29 -3.83 -12.19
N PHE A 3 12.55 -4.93 -12.29
CA PHE A 3 11.45 -5.10 -13.25
C PHE A 3 10.37 -3.99 -13.17
N LEU A 4 10.06 -3.51 -11.96
CA LEU A 4 9.06 -2.48 -11.74
C LEU A 4 9.59 -1.10 -12.15
N GLU A 5 10.82 -0.78 -11.82
CA GLU A 5 11.48 0.49 -12.21
C GLU A 5 11.57 0.59 -13.73
N GLU A 6 11.93 -0.50 -14.42
CA GLU A 6 11.94 -0.55 -15.88
C GLU A 6 10.54 -0.32 -16.46
N ARG A 7 9.51 -0.90 -15.85
CA ARG A 7 8.12 -0.68 -16.26
C ARG A 7 7.67 0.77 -16.03
N ILE A 8 8.04 1.36 -14.89
CA ILE A 8 7.72 2.77 -14.59
C ILE A 8 8.40 3.71 -15.58
N VAL A 9 9.67 3.48 -15.93
CA VAL A 9 10.38 4.30 -16.93
C VAL A 9 9.75 4.18 -18.31
N LYS A 10 9.34 2.98 -18.68
CA LYS A 10 8.75 2.71 -20.01
C LYS A 10 7.36 3.30 -20.19
N ASP A 11 6.47 3.11 -19.23
CA ASP A 11 5.03 3.34 -19.39
C ASP A 11 4.46 4.36 -18.38
N GLY A 12 5.26 4.80 -17.41
CA GLY A 12 4.87 5.82 -16.44
C GLY A 12 4.93 7.23 -17.06
N ILE A 13 4.08 8.12 -16.58
CA ILE A 13 4.04 9.51 -17.03
C ILE A 13 4.24 10.44 -15.85
N VAL A 14 5.32 11.23 -15.90
CA VAL A 14 5.58 12.28 -14.91
C VAL A 14 4.79 13.53 -15.29
N LYS A 15 4.07 14.10 -14.33
CA LYS A 15 3.32 15.36 -14.48
C LYS A 15 3.76 16.38 -13.44
N SER A 16 3.50 17.66 -13.73
CA SER A 16 3.72 18.75 -12.77
C SER A 16 3.03 18.48 -11.42
N GLY A 17 3.56 19.04 -10.34
CA GLY A 17 3.05 18.81 -9.00
C GLY A 17 3.45 17.47 -8.37
N ASN A 18 4.57 16.90 -8.82
CA ASN A 18 5.09 15.64 -8.28
C ASN A 18 4.13 14.44 -8.44
N VAL A 19 3.43 14.39 -9.59
CA VAL A 19 2.49 13.31 -9.92
C VAL A 19 3.16 12.32 -10.85
N LEU A 20 3.23 11.06 -10.43
CA LEU A 20 3.59 9.92 -11.25
C LEU A 20 2.32 9.13 -11.59
N LYS A 21 1.95 9.08 -12.87
CA LYS A 21 0.84 8.29 -13.38
C LYS A 21 1.32 6.91 -13.81
N VAL A 22 0.73 5.89 -13.23
CA VAL A 22 0.96 4.48 -13.54
C VAL A 22 -0.38 3.76 -13.79
N ASP A 23 -1.37 4.55 -14.19
CA ASP A 23 -2.76 4.12 -14.35
C ASP A 23 -2.96 3.13 -15.49
N SER A 24 -2.06 3.09 -16.46
CA SER A 24 -2.12 2.16 -17.58
C SER A 24 -1.72 0.72 -17.26
N PHE A 25 -1.09 0.47 -16.09
CA PHE A 25 -0.58 -0.87 -15.76
C PHE A 25 -0.71 -1.27 -14.28
N LEU A 26 -0.94 -0.31 -13.36
CA LEU A 26 -0.91 -0.60 -11.93
C LEU A 26 -2.25 -0.37 -11.23
N ASN A 27 -2.84 0.84 -11.31
CA ASN A 27 -3.89 1.25 -10.39
C ASN A 27 -5.18 1.80 -11.02
N HIS A 28 -5.35 1.64 -12.33
CA HIS A 28 -6.61 1.84 -13.02
C HIS A 28 -6.85 0.69 -14.00
N GLN A 29 -6.02 0.52 -15.02
CA GLN A 29 -5.84 -0.74 -15.72
C GLN A 29 -4.73 -1.52 -15.04
N MET A 30 -4.92 -2.82 -14.81
CA MET A 30 -3.93 -3.69 -14.20
C MET A 30 -3.33 -4.62 -15.24
N ASP A 31 -2.01 -4.61 -15.37
CA ASP A 31 -1.28 -5.62 -16.12
C ASP A 31 -1.14 -6.87 -15.26
N ILE A 32 -1.85 -7.93 -15.62
CA ILE A 32 -1.96 -9.14 -14.79
C ILE A 32 -0.61 -9.85 -14.61
N ALA A 33 0.22 -9.87 -15.66
CA ALA A 33 1.56 -10.46 -15.56
C ALA A 33 2.45 -9.68 -14.58
N LEU A 34 2.37 -8.35 -14.60
CA LEU A 34 3.05 -7.49 -13.64
C LEU A 34 2.53 -7.71 -12.22
N MET A 35 1.20 -7.86 -12.03
CA MET A 35 0.62 -8.15 -10.71
C MET A 35 1.13 -9.47 -10.14
N GLU A 36 1.26 -10.50 -10.97
CA GLU A 36 1.85 -11.79 -10.54
C GLU A 36 3.32 -11.64 -10.15
N GLU A 37 4.08 -10.86 -10.88
CA GLU A 37 5.49 -10.60 -10.56
C GLU A 37 5.65 -9.82 -9.25
N ILE A 38 4.82 -8.79 -9.03
CA ILE A 38 4.72 -8.06 -7.76
C ILE A 38 4.39 -9.01 -6.60
N GLY A 39 3.41 -9.88 -6.77
CA GLY A 39 3.02 -10.88 -5.76
C GLY A 39 4.20 -11.79 -5.39
N ARG A 40 4.90 -12.35 -6.39
CA ARG A 40 6.09 -13.19 -6.18
C ARG A 40 7.21 -12.45 -5.48
N GLU A 41 7.45 -11.18 -5.84
CA GLU A 41 8.52 -10.38 -5.24
C GLU A 41 8.23 -10.07 -3.76
N PHE A 42 6.99 -9.74 -3.40
CA PHE A 42 6.61 -9.61 -2.00
C PHE A 42 6.70 -10.93 -1.24
N LYS A 43 6.31 -12.05 -1.86
CA LYS A 43 6.53 -13.37 -1.27
C LYS A 43 8.01 -13.66 -1.02
N ARG A 44 8.89 -13.29 -1.94
CA ARG A 44 10.34 -13.43 -1.78
C ARG A 44 10.87 -12.62 -0.60
N ARG A 45 10.40 -11.37 -0.43
CA ARG A 45 10.85 -10.47 0.65
C ARG A 45 10.31 -10.85 2.02
N PHE A 46 9.04 -11.24 2.10
CA PHE A 46 8.36 -11.51 3.37
C PHE A 46 8.10 -13.00 3.63
N GLY A 47 8.54 -13.91 2.77
CA GLY A 47 8.26 -15.35 2.90
C GLY A 47 8.86 -16.02 4.14
N HIS A 48 9.78 -15.37 4.83
CA HIS A 48 10.33 -15.79 6.11
C HIS A 48 9.46 -15.41 7.32
N LYS A 49 8.42 -14.60 7.10
CA LYS A 49 7.47 -14.14 8.12
C LYS A 49 6.25 -15.06 8.20
N THR A 50 5.65 -15.11 9.36
CA THR A 50 4.37 -15.80 9.56
C THR A 50 3.24 -14.87 9.11
N VAL A 51 2.79 -15.01 7.87
CA VAL A 51 1.67 -14.21 7.34
C VAL A 51 0.43 -15.08 7.29
N THR A 52 -0.63 -14.69 7.99
CA THR A 52 -1.94 -15.38 7.98
C THR A 52 -3.00 -14.62 7.22
N LYS A 53 -2.77 -13.32 6.95
CA LYS A 53 -3.71 -12.48 6.21
C LYS A 53 -3.00 -11.29 5.56
N VAL A 54 -3.44 -10.92 4.36
CA VAL A 54 -3.02 -9.68 3.70
C VAL A 54 -4.07 -8.61 3.97
N MET A 55 -3.63 -7.39 4.26
CA MET A 55 -4.50 -6.24 4.49
C MET A 55 -4.15 -5.09 3.55
N THR A 56 -5.15 -4.38 3.05
CA THR A 56 -4.99 -3.22 2.18
C THR A 56 -6.12 -2.20 2.37
N ILE A 57 -6.14 -1.16 1.54
CA ILE A 57 -7.20 -0.14 1.49
C ILE A 57 -7.77 -0.02 0.07
N GLU A 58 -9.09 0.22 -0.05
CA GLU A 58 -9.73 0.50 -1.34
C GLU A 58 -9.22 1.83 -1.95
N ALA A 59 -9.16 1.94 -3.29
CA ALA A 59 -9.56 0.92 -4.24
C ALA A 59 -8.31 0.24 -4.86
N SER A 60 -7.26 0.98 -5.17
CA SER A 60 -6.11 0.54 -5.99
C SER A 60 -5.29 -0.58 -5.33
N GLY A 61 -5.18 -0.58 -4.01
CA GLY A 61 -4.48 -1.63 -3.28
C GLY A 61 -5.12 -3.01 -3.39
N ILE A 62 -6.44 -3.11 -3.67
CA ILE A 62 -7.17 -4.39 -3.66
C ILE A 62 -6.60 -5.38 -4.68
N GLY A 63 -6.39 -4.94 -5.92
CA GLY A 63 -5.87 -5.81 -6.97
C GLY A 63 -4.48 -6.36 -6.62
N ILE A 64 -3.59 -5.49 -6.17
CA ILE A 64 -2.22 -5.85 -5.78
C ILE A 64 -2.24 -6.85 -4.61
N ALA A 65 -3.01 -6.53 -3.56
CA ALA A 65 -3.12 -7.36 -2.38
C ALA A 65 -3.69 -8.75 -2.68
N ALA A 66 -4.60 -8.87 -3.66
CA ALA A 66 -5.14 -10.15 -4.10
C ALA A 66 -4.05 -11.07 -4.67
N PHE A 67 -3.14 -10.53 -5.48
CA PHE A 67 -2.02 -11.32 -6.02
C PHE A 67 -0.99 -11.67 -4.93
N VAL A 68 -0.72 -10.75 -4.00
CA VAL A 68 0.13 -11.06 -2.84
C VAL A 68 -0.49 -12.15 -1.98
N ALA A 69 -1.78 -12.05 -1.66
CA ALA A 69 -2.50 -13.05 -0.87
C ALA A 69 -2.50 -14.44 -1.56
N LYS A 70 -2.65 -14.48 -2.89
CA LYS A 70 -2.52 -15.70 -3.70
C LYS A 70 -1.16 -16.36 -3.49
N GLU A 71 -0.06 -15.60 -3.55
CA GLU A 71 1.30 -16.14 -3.38
C GLU A 71 1.56 -16.64 -1.95
N PHE A 72 0.94 -16.02 -0.94
CA PHE A 72 1.02 -16.48 0.44
C PHE A 72 0.06 -17.62 0.77
N GLY A 73 -0.97 -17.85 -0.06
CA GLY A 73 -2.01 -18.84 0.17
C GLY A 73 -2.94 -18.48 1.35
N VAL A 74 -3.18 -17.18 1.57
CA VAL A 74 -3.94 -16.65 2.71
C VAL A 74 -5.10 -15.76 2.24
N PRO A 75 -6.14 -15.54 3.07
CA PRO A 75 -7.17 -14.57 2.76
C PRO A 75 -6.63 -13.13 2.82
N MET A 76 -7.38 -12.21 2.17
CA MET A 76 -7.14 -10.79 2.30
C MET A 76 -8.35 -10.05 2.84
N VAL A 77 -8.12 -8.95 3.51
CA VAL A 77 -9.14 -7.99 3.95
C VAL A 77 -8.76 -6.60 3.46
N PHE A 78 -9.74 -5.78 3.10
CA PHE A 78 -9.48 -4.39 2.73
C PHE A 78 -10.31 -3.41 3.56
N ALA A 79 -9.68 -2.33 3.97
CA ALA A 79 -10.33 -1.22 4.61
C ALA A 79 -11.15 -0.44 3.58
N LYS A 80 -12.37 -0.06 3.94
CA LYS A 80 -13.26 0.77 3.13
C LYS A 80 -13.18 2.21 3.56
N LYS A 81 -13.21 3.12 2.60
CA LYS A 81 -13.37 4.56 2.84
C LYS A 81 -14.85 4.84 3.05
N SER A 82 -15.27 5.08 4.29
CA SER A 82 -16.66 5.40 4.58
C SER A 82 -16.86 6.91 4.67
N LYS A 83 -17.91 7.39 4.01
CA LYS A 83 -18.43 8.76 4.18
C LYS A 83 -19.65 8.82 5.09
N SER A 84 -20.21 7.69 5.51
CA SER A 84 -21.43 7.64 6.30
C SER A 84 -21.22 6.99 7.67
N ILE A 85 -21.90 7.56 8.67
CA ILE A 85 -21.90 7.13 10.07
C ILE A 85 -22.70 5.85 10.29
N ASN A 86 -23.49 5.41 9.31
CA ASN A 86 -24.34 4.22 9.39
C ASN A 86 -23.58 2.97 8.94
N ILE A 87 -22.68 2.49 9.78
CA ILE A 87 -22.04 1.20 9.59
C ILE A 87 -22.71 0.25 10.58
N ASP A 88 -23.58 -0.62 10.06
CA ASP A 88 -24.19 -1.69 10.85
C ASP A 88 -23.14 -2.72 11.25
N GLY A 89 -22.94 -2.89 12.54
CA GLY A 89 -22.08 -3.88 13.13
C GLY A 89 -20.78 -3.32 13.73
N ASP A 90 -20.04 -4.20 14.40
CA ASP A 90 -18.78 -3.88 15.06
C ASP A 90 -17.66 -3.67 14.04
N MET A 91 -17.13 -2.45 14.00
CA MET A 91 -16.05 -2.04 13.09
C MET A 91 -14.84 -1.54 13.87
N TYR A 92 -13.64 -1.79 13.32
CA TYR A 92 -12.47 -1.00 13.62
C TYR A 92 -12.50 0.23 12.72
N VAL A 93 -12.24 1.40 13.29
CA VAL A 93 -12.30 2.69 12.59
C VAL A 93 -11.00 3.45 12.83
N ALA A 94 -10.41 4.01 11.78
CA ALA A 94 -9.33 4.96 11.89
C ALA A 94 -9.64 6.23 11.09
N GLU A 95 -9.22 7.38 11.59
CA GLU A 95 -9.25 8.64 10.85
C GLU A 95 -7.96 8.78 10.04
N VAL A 96 -8.12 9.05 8.75
CA VAL A 96 -7.01 9.30 7.83
C VAL A 96 -7.15 10.70 7.26
N GLU A 97 -6.17 11.57 7.50
CA GLU A 97 -6.15 12.89 6.89
C GLU A 97 -5.71 12.82 5.42
N SER A 98 -6.57 13.27 4.52
CA SER A 98 -6.20 13.51 3.12
C SER A 98 -5.46 14.83 2.99
N PHE A 99 -4.19 14.78 2.64
CA PHE A 99 -3.35 15.97 2.46
C PHE A 99 -3.84 16.91 1.33
N THR A 100 -4.53 16.35 0.33
CA THR A 100 -5.00 17.09 -0.85
C THR A 100 -6.28 17.88 -0.61
N HIS A 101 -7.10 17.52 0.37
CA HIS A 101 -8.42 18.16 0.56
C HIS A 101 -8.74 18.59 1.98
N LYS A 102 -7.80 18.51 2.94
CA LYS A 102 -8.03 18.78 4.39
C LYS A 102 -9.28 18.06 4.97
N ASN A 103 -9.77 17.05 4.27
CA ASN A 103 -10.90 16.27 4.72
C ASN A 103 -10.41 15.06 5.52
N LYS A 104 -10.93 14.90 6.72
CA LYS A 104 -10.78 13.67 7.49
C LYS A 104 -11.63 12.60 6.84
N ASN A 105 -11.01 11.56 6.31
CA ASN A 105 -11.69 10.38 5.82
C ASN A 105 -11.61 9.30 6.91
N GLN A 106 -12.71 8.63 7.16
CA GLN A 106 -12.69 7.44 7.99
C GLN A 106 -12.43 6.23 7.11
N VAL A 107 -11.58 5.34 7.59
CA VAL A 107 -11.39 4.01 7.03
C VAL A 107 -11.85 2.98 8.04
N VAL A 108 -12.49 1.94 7.57
CA VAL A 108 -13.18 0.97 8.41
C VAL A 108 -12.93 -0.47 7.96
N VAL A 109 -12.82 -1.38 8.93
CA VAL A 109 -12.77 -2.83 8.71
C VAL A 109 -13.72 -3.51 9.68
N SER A 110 -14.52 -4.46 9.20
CA SER A 110 -15.41 -5.23 10.08
C SER A 110 -14.60 -6.13 11.02
N LYS A 111 -14.96 -6.11 12.32
CA LYS A 111 -14.35 -6.99 13.32
C LYS A 111 -14.57 -8.48 13.03
N LYS A 112 -15.53 -8.82 12.16
CA LYS A 112 -15.75 -10.20 11.70
C LYS A 112 -14.60 -10.77 10.88
N PHE A 113 -13.74 -9.91 10.31
CA PHE A 113 -12.70 -10.31 9.36
C PHE A 113 -11.27 -9.99 9.83
N LEU A 114 -11.13 -9.41 11.03
CA LEU A 114 -9.84 -9.04 11.58
C LEU A 114 -9.80 -9.35 13.08
N HIS A 115 -8.85 -10.20 13.49
CA HIS A 115 -8.78 -10.80 14.81
C HIS A 115 -7.40 -10.66 15.44
N PRO A 116 -7.27 -10.78 16.78
CA PRO A 116 -5.98 -10.66 17.47
C PRO A 116 -4.93 -11.71 17.06
N GLU A 117 -5.37 -12.89 16.62
CA GLU A 117 -4.50 -13.98 16.15
C GLU A 117 -3.99 -13.78 14.71
N ASP A 118 -4.45 -12.75 14.00
CA ASP A 118 -4.00 -12.48 12.64
C ASP A 118 -2.56 -11.91 12.63
N HIS A 119 -1.76 -12.44 11.72
CA HIS A 119 -0.44 -11.95 11.37
C HIS A 119 -0.51 -11.28 10.00
N LEU A 120 -0.44 -9.96 9.98
CA LEU A 120 -0.78 -9.15 8.83
C LEU A 120 0.44 -8.76 8.01
N LEU A 121 0.34 -8.94 6.70
CA LEU A 121 1.15 -8.22 5.72
C LEU A 121 0.26 -7.11 5.11
N ILE A 122 0.61 -5.84 5.37
CA ILE A 122 -0.13 -4.69 4.85
C ILE A 122 0.48 -4.29 3.51
N ILE A 123 -0.35 -4.18 2.47
CA ILE A 123 0.08 -3.90 1.08
C ILE A 123 -0.66 -2.64 0.58
N ASP A 124 0.07 -1.76 -0.11
CA ASP A 124 -0.54 -0.61 -0.81
C ASP A 124 0.21 -0.29 -2.11
N ASP A 125 -0.44 0.46 -3.01
CA ASP A 125 0.15 0.85 -4.31
C ASP A 125 1.18 1.98 -4.17
N PHE A 126 0.86 3.04 -3.42
CA PHE A 126 1.72 4.20 -3.22
C PHE A 126 1.95 4.55 -1.76
N LEU A 127 3.17 4.93 -1.44
CA LEU A 127 3.51 5.59 -0.18
C LEU A 127 4.00 7.02 -0.45
N ALA A 128 3.16 7.99 -0.09
CA ALA A 128 3.45 9.42 -0.20
C ALA A 128 3.73 10.03 1.18
N ASN A 129 2.71 10.56 1.84
CA ASN A 129 2.82 11.11 3.20
C ASN A 129 2.64 10.05 4.32
N GLY A 130 2.12 8.88 3.98
CA GLY A 130 1.94 7.76 4.91
C GLY A 130 0.61 7.75 5.68
N CYS A 131 -0.30 8.68 5.44
CA CYS A 131 -1.56 8.76 6.21
C CYS A 131 -2.43 7.51 6.06
N ALA A 132 -2.59 6.99 4.83
CA ALA A 132 -3.36 5.78 4.59
C ALA A 132 -2.77 4.57 5.35
N LEU A 133 -1.45 4.42 5.27
CA LEU A 133 -0.73 3.32 5.91
C LEU A 133 -0.82 3.41 7.45
N GLN A 134 -0.70 4.62 8.02
CA GLN A 134 -0.90 4.83 9.46
C GLN A 134 -2.33 4.48 9.90
N GLY A 135 -3.34 4.78 9.07
CA GLY A 135 -4.72 4.37 9.32
C GLY A 135 -4.87 2.85 9.36
N LEU A 136 -4.25 2.12 8.43
CA LEU A 136 -4.25 0.66 8.42
C LEU A 136 -3.51 0.07 9.63
N ILE A 137 -2.38 0.66 10.02
CA ILE A 137 -1.63 0.29 11.23
C ILE A 137 -2.53 0.46 12.47
N SER A 138 -3.19 1.61 12.62
CA SER A 138 -4.10 1.88 13.75
C SER A 138 -5.25 0.88 13.83
N ILE A 139 -5.81 0.46 12.69
CA ILE A 139 -6.85 -0.57 12.62
C ILE A 139 -6.29 -1.93 13.08
N ALA A 140 -5.09 -2.32 12.60
CA ALA A 140 -4.44 -3.56 12.98
C ALA A 140 -4.14 -3.62 14.50
N GLU A 141 -3.60 -2.53 15.04
CA GLU A 141 -3.33 -2.38 16.48
C GLU A 141 -4.63 -2.45 17.31
N SER A 142 -5.70 -1.77 16.84
CA SER A 142 -7.01 -1.82 17.51
C SER A 142 -7.62 -3.21 17.50
N ALA A 143 -7.29 -4.03 16.52
CA ALA A 143 -7.70 -5.43 16.46
C ALA A 143 -6.83 -6.35 17.33
N GLY A 144 -5.69 -5.86 17.84
CA GLY A 144 -4.69 -6.67 18.53
C GLY A 144 -3.89 -7.58 17.60
N ALA A 145 -3.98 -7.38 16.28
CA ALA A 145 -3.30 -8.18 15.29
C ALA A 145 -1.79 -7.85 15.22
N THR A 146 -0.98 -8.83 14.86
CA THR A 146 0.46 -8.63 14.67
C THR A 146 0.73 -8.13 13.26
N ILE A 147 1.50 -7.04 13.11
CA ILE A 147 1.97 -6.54 11.81
C ILE A 147 3.34 -7.16 11.52
N GLU A 148 3.41 -8.08 10.58
CA GLU A 148 4.63 -8.76 10.15
C GLU A 148 5.49 -7.91 9.22
N GLY A 149 4.85 -7.03 8.46
CA GLY A 149 5.51 -6.11 7.56
C GLY A 149 4.55 -5.26 6.74
N LEU A 150 5.14 -4.29 6.05
CA LEU A 150 4.46 -3.34 5.18
C LEU A 150 5.12 -3.39 3.80
N GLY A 151 4.34 -3.68 2.77
CA GLY A 151 4.80 -3.77 1.40
C GLY A 151 4.18 -2.66 0.53
N ILE A 152 5.02 -1.87 -0.10
CA ILE A 152 4.62 -0.77 -0.96
C ILE A 152 5.14 -1.00 -2.37
N VAL A 153 4.30 -0.82 -3.37
CA VAL A 153 4.74 -0.97 -4.76
C VAL A 153 5.64 0.21 -5.14
N ILE A 154 5.17 1.45 -4.94
CA ILE A 154 5.93 2.66 -5.28
C ILE A 154 5.97 3.61 -4.08
N GLU A 155 7.17 3.86 -3.56
CA GLU A 155 7.42 4.86 -2.53
C GLU A 155 7.91 6.17 -3.17
N LYS A 156 7.28 7.29 -2.81
CA LYS A 156 7.81 8.62 -3.14
C LYS A 156 8.87 9.02 -2.12
N GLY A 157 10.12 8.66 -2.37
CA GLY A 157 11.25 8.82 -1.45
C GLY A 157 11.53 10.27 -1.05
N PHE A 158 11.13 11.24 -1.89
CA PHE A 158 11.19 12.67 -1.60
C PHE A 158 10.08 13.17 -0.65
N GLN A 159 9.11 12.32 -0.29
CA GLN A 159 8.08 12.63 0.71
C GLN A 159 8.39 11.95 2.05
N ILE A 160 7.66 12.35 3.09
CA ILE A 160 7.99 11.97 4.47
C ILE A 160 7.53 10.56 4.85
N GLY A 161 6.57 9.97 4.12
CA GLY A 161 5.85 8.76 4.55
C GLY A 161 6.77 7.59 4.87
N GLY A 162 7.69 7.26 3.99
CA GLY A 162 8.63 6.16 4.23
C GLY A 162 9.48 6.35 5.48
N ARG A 163 9.94 7.59 5.72
CA ARG A 163 10.70 7.92 6.93
C ARG A 163 9.84 7.80 8.19
N VAL A 164 8.61 8.30 8.14
CA VAL A 164 7.67 8.21 9.27
C VAL A 164 7.42 6.76 9.65
N ILE A 165 7.10 5.92 8.69
CA ILE A 165 6.78 4.49 8.93
C ILE A 165 8.01 3.73 9.48
N ARG A 166 9.20 3.96 8.91
CA ARG A 166 10.43 3.31 9.41
C ARG A 166 10.78 3.78 10.82
N ASN A 167 10.55 5.05 11.15
CA ASN A 167 10.79 5.59 12.50
C ASN A 167 9.80 5.02 13.55
N LEU A 168 8.63 4.56 13.13
CA LEU A 168 7.70 3.82 14.02
C LEU A 168 8.18 2.38 14.31
N GLY A 169 9.26 1.93 13.68
CA GLY A 169 9.88 0.63 13.91
C GLY A 169 9.31 -0.50 13.06
N TYR A 170 8.43 -0.22 12.09
CA TYR A 170 7.86 -1.23 11.21
C TYR A 170 8.83 -1.63 10.10
N HIS A 171 8.82 -2.92 9.76
CA HIS A 171 9.55 -3.44 8.60
C HIS A 171 8.82 -3.03 7.32
N LEU A 172 9.35 -2.04 6.61
CA LEU A 172 8.82 -1.49 5.37
C LEU A 172 9.70 -1.89 4.19
N GLU A 173 9.11 -2.58 3.22
CA GLU A 173 9.71 -2.90 1.92
C GLU A 173 8.97 -2.16 0.80
N SER A 174 9.70 -1.41 0.00
CA SER A 174 9.19 -0.74 -1.19
C SER A 174 9.84 -1.34 -2.44
N LEU A 175 9.04 -1.70 -3.47
CA LEU A 175 9.59 -2.34 -4.67
C LEU A 175 10.32 -1.33 -5.56
N ALA A 176 9.83 -0.10 -5.63
CA ALA A 176 10.50 1.03 -6.27
C ALA A 176 10.43 2.26 -5.35
N ILE A 177 11.56 2.93 -5.15
CA ILE A 177 11.62 4.19 -4.40
C ILE A 177 12.04 5.29 -5.36
N VAL A 178 11.12 6.21 -5.65
CA VAL A 178 11.35 7.37 -6.51
C VAL A 178 11.91 8.51 -5.67
N ASP A 179 13.18 8.84 -5.85
CA ASP A 179 13.84 9.93 -5.12
C ASP A 179 13.70 11.29 -5.80
N ALA A 180 13.57 11.32 -7.13
CA ALA A 180 13.28 12.52 -7.88
C ALA A 180 12.57 12.20 -9.19
N MET A 181 11.83 13.17 -9.71
CA MET A 181 11.22 13.12 -11.04
C MET A 181 11.03 14.53 -11.59
N ASP A 182 11.16 14.66 -12.91
CA ASP A 182 11.09 15.91 -13.63
C ASP A 182 9.99 15.82 -14.70
N ALA A 183 9.01 16.71 -14.63
CA ALA A 183 7.88 16.72 -15.54
C ALA A 183 8.21 17.30 -16.92
N GLU A 184 9.30 18.09 -17.08
CA GLU A 184 9.71 18.65 -18.37
C GLU A 184 10.45 17.62 -19.22
N THR A 185 11.32 16.85 -18.58
CA THR A 185 12.13 15.81 -19.25
C THR A 185 11.51 14.42 -19.19
N GLY A 186 10.56 14.20 -18.29
CA GLY A 186 10.02 12.87 -18.00
C GLY A 186 10.97 11.96 -17.21
N SER A 187 12.11 12.49 -16.76
CA SER A 187 13.11 11.68 -16.06
C SER A 187 12.66 11.27 -14.67
N ILE A 188 13.06 10.07 -14.25
CA ILE A 188 12.80 9.51 -12.93
C ILE A 188 14.10 8.97 -12.35
N THR A 189 14.40 9.35 -11.11
CA THR A 189 15.55 8.83 -10.36
C THR A 189 15.05 7.92 -9.25
N PHE A 190 15.52 6.69 -9.26
CA PHE A 190 15.24 5.71 -8.21
C PHE A 190 16.38 5.65 -7.19
N ARG A 191 16.02 5.29 -5.97
CA ARG A 191 16.99 4.98 -4.93
C ARG A 191 17.75 3.70 -5.28
N ALA A 192 19.08 3.73 -5.10
CA ALA A 192 19.94 2.56 -5.28
C ALA A 192 19.78 1.52 -4.18
#